data_fd3a2ac455219b4fed44cf36c4783854
#
_entry.id   fd3a2ac455219b4fed44cf36c4783854
#
_cell.length_a   1.000
_cell.length_b   1.000
_cell.length_c   1.000
_cell.angle_alpha   90.00
_cell.angle_beta   90.00
_cell.angle_gamma   90.00
#
_symmetry.space_group_name_H-M   'P 1'
#
loop_
_entity.id
_entity.type
_entity.pdbx_description
1 polymer ?
#
loop_
_entity_poly.entity_id
_entity_poly.type
_entity_poly.pdbx_seq_one_letter_code
_entity_poly.pdbx_strand_id
1 'polypeptide(L)' 'MNIDTEFNVGDSVCYLSGDNIIHTSISKIIIEISYTDDSFLMVYKLSDGLSVPRN' A
#
# COMPACT_ATOMS: atom_id res chain seq x y z
N MET A 1 -13.17 5.71 -14.33
CA MET A 1 -12.67 6.07 -12.97
C MET A 1 -11.14 6.14 -13.00
N ASN A 2 -10.61 7.23 -12.52
CA ASN A 2 -9.15 7.38 -12.38
C ASN A 2 -8.79 7.22 -10.91
N ILE A 3 -7.88 6.30 -10.62
CA ILE A 3 -7.39 6.09 -9.27
C ILE A 3 -5.91 6.45 -9.25
N ASP A 4 -5.58 7.48 -8.50
CA ASP A 4 -4.20 7.90 -8.32
C ASP A 4 -3.63 7.27 -7.05
N THR A 5 -2.46 6.67 -7.16
CA THR A 5 -1.74 6.13 -6.02
C THR A 5 -0.65 7.12 -5.60
N GLU A 6 -0.48 7.30 -4.28
CA GLU A 6 0.61 8.13 -3.78
C GLU A 6 1.97 7.49 -4.04
N PHE A 7 2.01 6.16 -4.07
CA PHE A 7 3.22 5.39 -4.28
C PHE A 7 3.03 4.44 -5.46
N ASN A 8 4.12 4.07 -6.08
CA ASN A 8 4.13 3.14 -7.20
C ASN A 8 4.87 1.86 -6.82
N VAL A 9 4.56 0.78 -7.53
CA VAL A 9 5.30 -0.47 -7.36
C VAL A 9 6.79 -0.20 -7.63
N GLY A 10 7.64 -0.67 -6.73
CA GLY A 10 9.08 -0.44 -6.82
C GLY A 10 9.57 0.73 -5.98
N ASP A 11 8.67 1.59 -5.49
CA ASP A 11 9.07 2.72 -4.65
C ASP A 11 9.67 2.21 -3.32
N SER A 12 10.72 2.91 -2.88
CA SER A 12 11.33 2.63 -1.59
C SER A 12 10.53 3.30 -0.48
N VAL A 13 10.25 2.56 0.57
CA VAL A 13 9.49 3.05 1.73
C VAL A 13 10.17 2.58 3.00
N CYS A 14 9.82 3.19 4.12
CA CYS A 14 10.30 2.75 5.43
C CYS A 14 9.18 2.87 6.45
N TYR A 15 9.27 2.06 7.50
CA TYR A 15 8.32 2.11 8.61
C TYR A 15 9.01 1.75 9.90
N LEU A 16 8.36 2.10 11.03
CA LEU A 16 8.86 1.78 12.35
C LEU A 16 8.33 0.42 12.80
N SER A 17 9.23 -0.41 13.29
CA SER A 17 8.89 -1.68 13.93
C SER A 17 9.59 -1.72 15.28
N GLY A 18 8.84 -1.44 16.34
CA GLY A 18 9.45 -1.22 17.66
C GLY A 18 10.38 0.00 17.61
N ASP A 19 11.65 -0.20 17.93
CA ASP A 19 12.66 0.86 17.89
C ASP A 19 13.45 0.86 16.58
N ASN A 20 13.10 0.00 15.64
CA ASN A 20 13.85 -0.15 14.41
C ASN A 20 13.13 0.48 13.23
N ILE A 21 13.91 1.08 12.33
CA ILE A 21 13.40 1.56 11.05
C ILE A 21 13.65 0.47 10.02
N ILE A 22 12.58 0.00 9.41
CA ILE A 22 12.64 -1.05 8.39
C ILE A 22 12.53 -0.41 7.02
N HIS A 23 13.51 -0.66 6.17
CA HIS A 23 13.53 -0.18 4.79
C HIS A 23 13.10 -1.31 3.87
N THR A 24 12.14 -1.02 3.01
CA THR A 24 11.62 -2.01 2.08
C THR A 24 11.12 -1.29 0.83
N SER A 25 10.39 -1.99 -0.02
CA SER A 25 9.81 -1.40 -1.23
C SER A 25 8.41 -1.94 -1.42
N ILE A 26 7.64 -1.25 -2.26
CA ILE A 26 6.28 -1.68 -2.59
C ILE A 26 6.37 -2.74 -3.67
N SER A 27 5.89 -3.96 -3.37
CA SER A 27 5.90 -5.06 -4.33
C SER A 27 4.59 -5.15 -5.10
N LYS A 28 3.48 -4.68 -4.51
CA LYS A 28 2.17 -4.83 -5.14
C LYS A 28 1.21 -3.80 -4.57
N ILE A 29 0.30 -3.34 -5.40
CA ILE A 29 -0.80 -2.47 -4.96
C ILE A 29 -2.10 -3.19 -5.28
N ILE A 30 -2.94 -3.38 -4.24
CA ILE A 30 -4.24 -4.03 -4.38
C ILE A 30 -5.32 -2.98 -4.22
N ILE A 31 -6.22 -2.93 -5.18
CA ILE A 31 -7.36 -2.00 -5.14
C ILE A 31 -8.63 -2.82 -5.20
N GLU A 32 -9.45 -2.71 -4.16
CA GLU A 32 -10.78 -3.31 -4.12
C GLU A 32 -11.81 -2.20 -4.31
N ILE A 33 -12.68 -2.38 -5.29
CA ILE A 33 -13.72 -1.41 -5.58
C ILE A 33 -15.05 -1.98 -5.11
N SER A 34 -15.74 -1.22 -4.25
CA SER A 34 -17.07 -1.61 -3.79
C SER A 34 -18.09 -1.29 -4.87
N TYR A 35 -18.90 -2.29 -5.21
CA TYR A 35 -19.91 -2.16 -6.24
C TYR A 35 -21.12 -1.36 -5.77
N THR A 36 -21.40 -1.38 -4.47
CA THR A 36 -22.67 -0.86 -3.96
C THR A 36 -22.60 0.59 -3.48
N ASP A 37 -21.45 1.05 -3.00
CA ASP A 37 -21.34 2.39 -2.40
C ASP A 37 -20.32 3.28 -3.10
N ASP A 38 -19.80 2.83 -4.24
CA ASP A 38 -18.88 3.61 -5.06
C ASP A 38 -17.57 3.97 -4.36
N SER A 39 -17.22 3.23 -3.31
CA SER A 39 -15.99 3.42 -2.57
C SER A 39 -14.93 2.43 -3.03
N PHE A 40 -13.69 2.67 -2.62
CA PHE A 40 -12.61 1.72 -2.88
C PHE A 40 -11.67 1.65 -1.70
N LEU A 41 -11.01 0.49 -1.58
CA LEU A 41 -9.97 0.24 -0.60
C LEU A 41 -8.66 0.01 -1.31
N MET A 42 -7.60 0.66 -0.85
CA MET A 42 -6.28 0.50 -1.44
C MET A 42 -5.32 -0.04 -0.38
N VAL A 43 -4.60 -1.08 -0.73
CA VAL A 43 -3.64 -1.73 0.16
C VAL A 43 -2.31 -1.84 -0.55
N TYR A 44 -1.25 -1.40 0.11
CA TYR A 44 0.12 -1.56 -0.38
C TYR A 44 0.73 -2.81 0.23
N LYS A 45 1.22 -3.72 -0.61
CA LYS A 45 1.98 -4.87 -0.15
C LYS A 45 3.46 -4.58 -0.29
N LEU A 46 4.18 -4.76 0.80
CA LEU A 46 5.61 -4.50 0.85
C LEU A 46 6.39 -5.78 0.57
N SER A 47 7.64 -5.62 0.15
CA SER A 47 8.47 -6.76 -0.24
C SER A 47 8.80 -7.70 0.90
N ASP A 48 8.68 -7.23 2.13
CA ASP A 48 8.91 -8.05 3.34
C ASP A 48 7.67 -8.81 3.78
N GLY A 49 6.55 -8.70 3.06
CA GLY A 49 5.31 -9.41 3.38
C GLY A 49 4.29 -8.59 4.14
N LEU A 50 4.64 -7.40 4.59
CA LEU A 50 3.70 -6.54 5.31
C LEU A 50 2.69 -5.94 4.34
N SER A 51 1.43 -5.83 4.79
CA SER A 51 0.38 -5.16 4.04
C SER A 51 -0.05 -3.91 4.81
N VAL A 52 -0.07 -2.77 4.12
CA VAL A 52 -0.40 -1.49 4.74
C VAL A 52 -1.57 -0.87 3.99
N PRO A 53 -2.70 -0.63 4.66
CA PRO A 53 -3.79 0.09 4.02
C PRO A 53 -3.42 1.55 3.83
N ARG A 54 -3.94 2.16 2.80
CA ARG A 54 -3.69 3.56 2.54
C ARG A 54 -4.29 4.47 3.62
N ASN A 55 -5.43 4.08 4.13
CA ASN A 55 -6.15 4.88 5.13
C ASN A 55 -5.64 4.63 6.53
#